data_81a244fa73d48667edf0b07c738fd1bf
#
_entry.id   81a244fa73d48667edf0b07c738fd1bf
#
_cell.length_a   1.000
_cell.length_b   1.000
_cell.length_c   1.000
_cell.angle_alpha   90.00
_cell.angle_beta   90.00
_cell.angle_gamma   90.00
#
_symmetry.space_group_name_H-M   'P 1'
#
loop_
_entity.id
_entity.type
_entity.pdbx_description
1 polymer ?
#
loop_
_entity_poly.entity_id
_entity_poly.type
_entity_poly.pdbx_seq_one_letter_code
_entity_poly.pdbx_strand_id
1 'polypeptide(L)'
;MVRPQPSRSPKPLPEAVRSGNDLRRPFFEHALWLLATEGYGGLKLAPLCKRAGVTTGAFYYSFGSWKDFTRQLLAYWHAERTTRLVEAASTQSDPVERLELLLAAVQELPHRAEAAIRAWSSADPEAAHVQRAVDHDRFEVAEQAFRHILADASLARRYARAGVALLIGFEYDEDGLNSGDLAWSLRLLLDSARNHAGR
;
A
#
# COMPACT_ATOMS: atom_id res chain seq x y z
N MET A 1 -29.35 -20.59 35.24
CA MET A 1 -29.83 -20.76 33.85
C MET A 1 -29.90 -19.36 33.20
N VAL A 2 -28.83 -18.93 32.56
CA VAL A 2 -28.74 -17.60 31.93
C VAL A 2 -29.13 -17.76 30.45
N ARG A 3 -30.17 -17.05 30.01
CA ARG A 3 -30.61 -17.05 28.61
C ARG A 3 -29.57 -16.29 27.74
N PRO A 4 -29.15 -16.82 26.59
CA PRO A 4 -28.30 -16.07 25.67
C PRO A 4 -29.08 -14.90 25.05
N GLN A 5 -28.50 -13.72 25.07
CA GLN A 5 -29.03 -12.53 24.39
C GLN A 5 -28.93 -12.72 22.87
N PRO A 6 -29.91 -12.25 22.07
CA PRO A 6 -29.84 -12.32 20.62
C PRO A 6 -28.74 -11.37 20.11
N SER A 7 -27.89 -11.92 19.23
CA SER A 7 -26.85 -11.17 18.53
C SER A 7 -27.46 -9.98 17.77
N ARG A 8 -27.00 -8.77 18.07
CA ARG A 8 -27.38 -7.57 17.33
C ARG A 8 -27.00 -7.73 15.85
N SER A 9 -27.99 -7.66 15.00
CA SER A 9 -27.80 -7.53 13.54
C SER A 9 -26.90 -6.35 13.24
N PRO A 10 -25.95 -6.47 12.29
CA PRO A 10 -25.10 -5.37 11.90
C PRO A 10 -25.94 -4.19 11.39
N LYS A 11 -25.60 -2.99 11.83
CA LYS A 11 -26.25 -1.75 11.48
C LYS A 11 -26.11 -1.51 9.97
N PRO A 12 -27.20 -1.20 9.24
CA PRO A 12 -27.10 -0.89 7.80
C PRO A 12 -26.20 0.32 7.57
N LEU A 13 -25.45 0.29 6.45
CA LEU A 13 -24.56 1.37 6.02
C LEU A 13 -25.34 2.69 5.89
N PRO A 14 -24.72 3.84 6.25
CA PRO A 14 -25.37 5.15 6.16
C PRO A 14 -25.78 5.47 4.71
N GLU A 15 -26.94 6.07 4.54
CA GLU A 15 -27.55 6.45 3.25
C GLU A 15 -26.77 7.49 2.42
N ALA A 16 -25.64 8.00 2.91
CA ALA A 16 -24.87 9.11 2.33
C ALA A 16 -23.94 8.73 1.17
N VAL A 17 -23.93 7.47 0.70
CA VAL A 17 -22.94 6.98 -0.28
C VAL A 17 -23.63 6.59 -1.58
N ARG A 18 -24.08 7.58 -2.36
CA ARG A 18 -24.79 7.37 -3.64
C ARG A 18 -24.05 7.88 -4.87
N SER A 19 -22.73 7.75 -4.92
CA SER A 19 -21.99 7.83 -6.18
C SER A 19 -21.35 6.46 -6.46
N GLY A 20 -21.44 5.94 -7.67
CA GLY A 20 -21.11 4.54 -7.98
C GLY A 20 -19.67 4.10 -7.63
N ASN A 21 -18.75 5.05 -7.46
CA ASN A 21 -17.36 4.79 -7.04
C ASN A 21 -17.23 4.70 -5.50
N ASP A 22 -18.12 5.36 -4.78
CA ASP A 22 -18.11 5.46 -3.32
C ASP A 22 -18.65 4.18 -2.65
N LEU A 23 -19.55 3.43 -3.34
CA LEU A 23 -20.10 2.17 -2.86
C LEU A 23 -19.10 1.00 -2.89
N ARG A 24 -18.06 1.08 -3.72
CA ARG A 24 -17.03 0.03 -3.89
C ARG A 24 -15.88 0.17 -2.91
N ARG A 25 -15.57 1.39 -2.47
CA ARG A 25 -14.47 1.67 -1.55
C ARG A 25 -14.49 0.82 -0.27
N PRO A 26 -15.61 0.65 0.44
CA PRO A 26 -15.66 -0.21 1.62
C PRO A 26 -15.23 -1.66 1.34
N PHE A 27 -15.55 -2.21 0.17
CA PHE A 27 -15.09 -3.54 -0.21
C PHE A 27 -13.57 -3.61 -0.37
N PHE A 28 -12.96 -2.58 -0.94
CA PHE A 28 -11.50 -2.51 -1.10
C PHE A 28 -10.81 -2.39 0.26
N GLU A 29 -11.32 -1.57 1.18
CA GLU A 29 -10.78 -1.47 2.53
C GLU A 29 -10.91 -2.80 3.32
N HIS A 30 -12.03 -3.49 3.18
CA HIS A 30 -12.21 -4.81 3.78
C HIS A 30 -11.29 -5.86 3.16
N ALA A 31 -11.03 -5.79 1.86
CA ALA A 31 -10.10 -6.68 1.17
C ALA A 31 -8.64 -6.42 1.59
N LEU A 32 -8.23 -5.16 1.69
CA LEU A 32 -6.90 -4.79 2.20
C LEU A 32 -6.71 -5.23 3.65
N TRP A 33 -7.76 -5.16 4.47
CA TRP A 33 -7.71 -5.70 5.83
C TRP A 33 -7.53 -7.22 5.84
N LEU A 34 -8.26 -7.98 5.00
CA LEU A 34 -8.08 -9.43 4.86
C LEU A 34 -6.66 -9.78 4.40
N LEU A 35 -6.13 -9.03 3.43
CA LEU A 35 -4.75 -9.19 2.99
C LEU A 35 -3.76 -8.97 4.14
N ALA A 36 -3.97 -7.94 4.95
CA ALA A 36 -3.10 -7.63 6.09
C ALA A 36 -3.16 -8.65 7.22
N THR A 37 -4.30 -9.31 7.43
CA THR A 37 -4.53 -10.21 8.59
C THR A 37 -4.45 -11.70 8.26
N GLU A 38 -4.84 -12.07 7.04
CA GLU A 38 -4.97 -13.47 6.61
C GLU A 38 -4.08 -13.78 5.38
N GLY A 39 -3.35 -12.78 4.88
CA GLY A 39 -2.53 -12.88 3.68
C GLY A 39 -3.36 -13.08 2.41
N TYR A 40 -2.68 -13.33 1.27
CA TYR A 40 -3.36 -13.53 -0.01
C TYR A 40 -4.32 -14.74 0.00
N GLY A 41 -3.98 -15.81 0.73
CA GLY A 41 -4.84 -16.99 0.86
C GLY A 41 -6.19 -16.72 1.54
N GLY A 42 -6.29 -15.67 2.35
CA GLY A 42 -7.51 -15.22 3.02
C GLY A 42 -8.42 -14.34 2.16
N LEU A 43 -7.92 -13.77 1.09
CA LEU A 43 -8.71 -12.94 0.17
C LEU A 43 -9.63 -13.80 -0.69
N LYS A 44 -10.84 -14.06 -0.19
CA LYS A 44 -11.87 -14.88 -0.82
C LYS A 44 -13.22 -14.19 -0.72
N LEU A 45 -14.14 -14.55 -1.64
CA LEU A 45 -15.49 -13.96 -1.72
C LEU A 45 -16.28 -14.07 -0.42
N ALA A 46 -16.33 -15.28 0.19
CA ALA A 46 -17.15 -15.50 1.37
C ALA A 46 -16.61 -14.74 2.62
N PRO A 47 -15.31 -14.77 2.96
CA PRO A 47 -14.73 -13.92 4.00
C PRO A 47 -14.97 -12.44 3.76
N LEU A 48 -14.80 -11.96 2.51
CA LEU A 48 -15.01 -10.57 2.15
C LEU A 48 -16.47 -10.13 2.38
N CYS A 49 -17.43 -10.89 1.85
CA CYS A 49 -18.86 -10.60 2.05
C CYS A 49 -19.26 -10.64 3.52
N LYS A 50 -18.77 -11.63 4.29
CA LYS A 50 -19.00 -11.75 5.73
C LYS A 50 -18.49 -10.50 6.46
N ARG A 51 -17.27 -10.06 6.16
CA ARG A 51 -16.68 -8.88 6.78
C ARG A 51 -17.41 -7.59 6.40
N ALA A 52 -17.78 -7.45 5.14
CA ALA A 52 -18.55 -6.30 4.64
C ALA A 52 -20.01 -6.27 5.10
N GLY A 53 -20.50 -7.34 5.72
CA GLY A 53 -21.90 -7.45 6.15
C GLY A 53 -22.90 -7.52 5.00
N VAL A 54 -22.50 -8.07 3.86
CA VAL A 54 -23.31 -8.14 2.64
C VAL A 54 -23.45 -9.57 2.12
N THR A 55 -24.45 -9.78 1.25
CA THR A 55 -24.62 -11.05 0.53
C THR A 55 -23.69 -11.13 -0.69
N THR A 56 -23.43 -12.34 -1.18
CA THR A 56 -22.72 -12.55 -2.45
C THR A 56 -23.46 -11.94 -3.63
N GLY A 57 -24.79 -11.88 -3.61
CA GLY A 57 -25.60 -11.19 -4.63
C GLY A 57 -25.30 -9.71 -4.68
N ALA A 58 -25.22 -9.03 -3.51
CA ALA A 58 -24.86 -7.63 -3.43
C ALA A 58 -23.43 -7.35 -3.94
N PHE A 59 -22.49 -8.27 -3.68
CA PHE A 59 -21.14 -8.19 -4.23
C PHE A 59 -21.17 -8.22 -5.77
N TYR A 60 -21.82 -9.21 -6.38
CA TYR A 60 -21.89 -9.33 -7.84
C TYR A 60 -22.67 -8.21 -8.50
N TYR A 61 -23.63 -7.59 -7.82
CA TYR A 61 -24.26 -6.36 -8.29
C TYR A 61 -23.25 -5.21 -8.40
N SER A 62 -22.28 -5.14 -7.49
CA SER A 62 -21.26 -4.08 -7.47
C SER A 62 -20.12 -4.30 -8.46
N PHE A 63 -19.68 -5.55 -8.68
CA PHE A 63 -18.44 -5.87 -9.41
C PHE A 63 -18.61 -6.78 -10.63
N GLY A 64 -19.77 -7.37 -10.85
CA GLY A 64 -20.00 -8.31 -11.96
C GLY A 64 -19.24 -9.64 -11.82
N SER A 65 -17.97 -9.65 -11.48
CA SER A 65 -17.16 -10.85 -11.27
C SER A 65 -16.07 -10.66 -10.19
N TRP A 66 -15.57 -11.79 -9.67
CA TRP A 66 -14.41 -11.77 -8.78
C TRP A 66 -13.16 -11.18 -9.44
N LYS A 67 -12.92 -11.53 -10.70
CA LYS A 67 -11.80 -11.00 -11.48
C LYS A 67 -11.90 -9.49 -11.68
N ASP A 68 -13.09 -8.98 -11.94
CA ASP A 68 -13.31 -7.52 -12.04
C ASP A 68 -13.06 -6.81 -10.71
N PHE A 69 -13.51 -7.40 -9.61
CA PHE A 69 -13.22 -6.90 -8.26
C PHE A 69 -11.72 -6.86 -7.98
N THR A 70 -10.97 -7.95 -8.21
CA THR A 70 -9.54 -8.01 -7.91
C THR A 70 -8.74 -7.01 -8.74
N ARG A 71 -9.09 -6.83 -10.01
CA ARG A 71 -8.50 -5.80 -10.86
C ARG A 71 -8.73 -4.38 -10.31
N GLN A 72 -9.97 -4.08 -9.90
CA GLN A 72 -10.31 -2.78 -9.33
C GLN A 72 -9.66 -2.56 -7.95
N LEU A 73 -9.54 -3.61 -7.13
CA LEU A 73 -8.82 -3.57 -5.85
C LEU A 73 -7.34 -3.19 -6.05
N LEU A 74 -6.66 -3.83 -7.02
CA LEU A 74 -5.27 -3.52 -7.33
C LEU A 74 -5.09 -2.09 -7.86
N ALA A 75 -6.01 -1.62 -8.71
CA ALA A 75 -6.00 -0.24 -9.20
C ALA A 75 -6.25 0.77 -8.05
N TYR A 76 -7.19 0.47 -7.15
CA TYR A 76 -7.46 1.26 -5.96
C TYR A 76 -6.23 1.33 -5.03
N TRP A 77 -5.61 0.18 -4.75
CA TRP A 77 -4.40 0.11 -3.92
C TRP A 77 -3.26 0.95 -4.52
N HIS A 78 -2.98 0.82 -5.81
CA HIS A 78 -1.97 1.62 -6.51
C HIS A 78 -2.27 3.13 -6.38
N ALA A 79 -3.50 3.55 -6.68
CA ALA A 79 -3.89 4.96 -6.61
C ALA A 79 -3.78 5.54 -5.19
N GLU A 80 -4.33 4.85 -4.19
CA GLU A 80 -4.39 5.35 -2.82
C GLU A 80 -3.05 5.31 -2.08
N ARG A 81 -2.20 4.31 -2.37
CA ARG A 81 -0.99 4.05 -1.59
C ARG A 81 0.30 4.47 -2.29
N THR A 82 0.25 4.80 -3.57
CA THR A 82 1.43 5.20 -4.33
C THR A 82 1.20 6.50 -5.08
N THR A 83 0.23 6.56 -5.99
CA THR A 83 0.04 7.75 -6.83
C THR A 83 -0.17 9.02 -6.02
N ARG A 84 -1.03 9.00 -5.00
CA ARG A 84 -1.26 10.17 -4.12
C ARG A 84 -0.01 10.60 -3.36
N LEU A 85 0.80 9.64 -2.92
CA LEU A 85 2.05 9.94 -2.24
C LEU A 85 3.05 10.58 -3.20
N VAL A 86 3.20 10.01 -4.39
CA VAL A 86 4.08 10.55 -5.45
C VAL A 86 3.66 11.97 -5.82
N GLU A 87 2.36 12.21 -6.01
CA GLU A 87 1.83 13.55 -6.27
C GLU A 87 2.14 14.53 -5.13
N ALA A 88 1.86 14.16 -3.89
CA ALA A 88 2.15 14.99 -2.72
C ALA A 88 3.65 15.29 -2.59
N ALA A 89 4.52 14.29 -2.78
CA ALA A 89 5.96 14.48 -2.76
C ALA A 89 6.45 15.38 -3.90
N SER A 90 5.84 15.29 -5.09
CA SER A 90 6.25 16.11 -6.25
C SER A 90 5.91 17.59 -6.09
N THR A 91 4.95 17.96 -5.23
CA THR A 91 4.63 19.36 -4.93
C THR A 91 5.61 20.02 -3.95
N GLN A 92 6.40 19.21 -3.22
CA GLN A 92 7.42 19.74 -2.30
C GLN A 92 8.64 20.21 -3.08
N SER A 93 8.98 21.49 -2.94
CA SER A 93 10.09 22.14 -3.67
C SER A 93 11.45 21.82 -3.07
N ASP A 94 11.55 21.70 -1.74
CA ASP A 94 12.80 21.33 -1.07
C ASP A 94 13.05 19.82 -1.22
N PRO A 95 14.18 19.40 -1.82
CA PRO A 95 14.47 17.99 -2.03
C PRO A 95 14.69 17.19 -0.74
N VAL A 96 15.20 17.84 0.30
CA VAL A 96 15.41 17.19 1.61
C VAL A 96 14.06 16.95 2.28
N GLU A 97 13.20 17.99 2.33
CA GLU A 97 11.85 17.86 2.85
C GLU A 97 11.02 16.85 2.06
N ARG A 98 11.23 16.77 0.74
CA ARG A 98 10.61 15.73 -0.11
C ARG A 98 10.98 14.32 0.34
N LEU A 99 12.27 14.06 0.60
CA LEU A 99 12.72 12.76 1.10
C LEU A 99 12.22 12.48 2.51
N GLU A 100 12.17 13.48 3.40
CA GLU A 100 11.58 13.33 4.72
C GLU A 100 10.09 12.97 4.65
N LEU A 101 9.34 13.60 3.74
CA LEU A 101 7.93 13.28 3.48
C LEU A 101 7.77 11.84 2.99
N LEU A 102 8.61 11.40 2.03
CA LEU A 102 8.61 10.02 1.56
C LEU A 102 8.95 9.04 2.67
N LEU A 103 9.92 9.37 3.52
CA LEU A 103 10.30 8.56 4.67
C LEU A 103 9.14 8.39 5.65
N ALA A 104 8.47 9.48 6.00
CA ALA A 104 7.30 9.46 6.89
C ALA A 104 6.16 8.60 6.28
N ALA A 105 5.90 8.79 5.00
CA ALA A 105 4.83 8.06 4.32
C ALA A 105 5.11 6.55 4.21
N VAL A 106 6.37 6.15 4.03
CA VAL A 106 6.75 4.73 4.05
C VAL A 106 6.43 4.09 5.40
N GLN A 107 6.61 4.79 6.51
CA GLN A 107 6.30 4.25 7.85
C GLN A 107 4.80 4.02 8.08
N GLU A 108 3.95 4.78 7.39
CA GLU A 108 2.48 4.69 7.48
C GLU A 108 1.88 3.67 6.50
N LEU A 109 2.70 2.99 5.68
CA LEU A 109 2.20 1.97 4.77
C LEU A 109 1.62 0.78 5.57
N PRO A 110 0.54 0.16 5.08
CA PRO A 110 0.02 -1.08 5.65
C PRO A 110 0.90 -2.27 5.21
N HIS A 111 2.12 -2.36 5.72
CA HIS A 111 3.18 -3.26 5.28
C HIS A 111 2.73 -4.72 5.13
N ARG A 112 1.86 -5.22 6.04
CA ARG A 112 1.31 -6.58 5.94
C ARG A 112 0.42 -6.76 4.70
N ALA A 113 -0.38 -5.75 4.34
CA ALA A 113 -1.17 -5.79 3.09
C ALA A 113 -0.26 -5.69 1.87
N GLU A 114 0.78 -4.84 1.92
CA GLU A 114 1.80 -4.72 0.87
C GLU A 114 2.51 -6.07 0.63
N ALA A 115 2.98 -6.73 1.70
CA ALA A 115 3.58 -8.07 1.64
C ALA A 115 2.62 -9.12 1.05
N ALA A 116 1.34 -9.09 1.43
CA ALA A 116 0.34 -10.01 0.90
C ALA A 116 0.05 -9.78 -0.60
N ILE A 117 0.04 -8.53 -1.06
CA ILE A 117 -0.10 -8.20 -2.49
C ILE A 117 1.16 -8.63 -3.26
N ARG A 118 2.34 -8.46 -2.69
CA ARG A 118 3.60 -8.92 -3.27
C ARG A 118 3.65 -10.46 -3.37
N ALA A 119 3.16 -11.18 -2.37
CA ALA A 119 2.99 -12.63 -2.45
C ALA A 119 1.96 -13.03 -3.53
N TRP A 120 0.85 -12.30 -3.63
CA TRP A 120 -0.14 -12.49 -4.70
C TRP A 120 0.48 -12.29 -6.09
N SER A 121 1.33 -11.28 -6.26
CA SER A 121 2.02 -10.99 -7.54
C SER A 121 2.88 -12.15 -8.06
N SER A 122 3.31 -13.05 -7.19
CA SER A 122 4.05 -14.26 -7.59
C SER A 122 3.17 -15.32 -8.26
N ALA A 123 1.85 -15.27 -8.06
CA ALA A 123 0.89 -16.25 -8.54
C ALA A 123 -0.06 -15.69 -9.63
N ASP A 124 -0.14 -14.38 -9.81
CA ASP A 124 -1.09 -13.71 -10.70
C ASP A 124 -0.38 -12.66 -11.56
N PRO A 125 -0.40 -12.80 -12.90
CA PRO A 125 0.27 -11.86 -13.80
C PRO A 125 -0.27 -10.42 -13.76
N GLU A 126 -1.57 -10.23 -13.47
CA GLU A 126 -2.19 -8.91 -13.36
C GLU A 126 -1.70 -8.20 -12.07
N ALA A 127 -1.68 -8.93 -10.96
CA ALA A 127 -1.10 -8.43 -9.72
C ALA A 127 0.40 -8.12 -9.89
N ALA A 128 1.15 -8.98 -10.60
CA ALA A 128 2.55 -8.75 -10.91
C ALA A 128 2.77 -7.49 -11.77
N HIS A 129 1.88 -7.21 -12.71
CA HIS A 129 1.96 -5.99 -13.52
C HIS A 129 1.78 -4.74 -12.65
N VAL A 130 0.74 -4.71 -11.81
CA VAL A 130 0.47 -3.57 -10.93
C VAL A 130 1.58 -3.40 -9.89
N GLN A 131 2.08 -4.50 -9.30
CA GLN A 131 3.19 -4.44 -8.33
C GLN A 131 4.45 -3.81 -8.95
N ARG A 132 4.80 -4.17 -10.19
CA ARG A 132 5.94 -3.55 -10.89
C ARG A 132 5.71 -2.06 -11.14
N ALA A 133 4.49 -1.63 -11.45
CA ALA A 133 4.17 -0.21 -11.62
C ALA A 133 4.35 0.54 -10.30
N VAL A 134 3.87 0.00 -9.19
CA VAL A 134 4.05 0.57 -7.84
C VAL A 134 5.54 0.71 -7.48
N ASP A 135 6.32 -0.35 -7.68
CA ASP A 135 7.76 -0.33 -7.37
C ASP A 135 8.51 0.67 -8.28
N HIS A 136 8.08 0.81 -9.54
CA HIS A 136 8.63 1.80 -10.47
C HIS A 136 8.32 3.24 -10.03
N ASP A 137 7.07 3.55 -9.70
CA ASP A 137 6.66 4.89 -9.29
C ASP A 137 7.39 5.32 -8.00
N ARG A 138 7.51 4.40 -7.04
CA ARG A 138 8.29 4.63 -5.80
C ARG A 138 9.76 4.88 -6.07
N PHE A 139 10.34 4.13 -7.01
CA PHE A 139 11.72 4.32 -7.44
C PHE A 139 11.92 5.68 -8.12
N GLU A 140 11.07 6.05 -9.08
CA GLU A 140 11.21 7.30 -9.85
C GLU A 140 11.11 8.54 -8.93
N VAL A 141 10.17 8.57 -7.99
CA VAL A 141 10.05 9.71 -7.07
C VAL A 141 11.24 9.82 -6.13
N ALA A 142 11.77 8.70 -5.65
CA ALA A 142 12.97 8.68 -4.82
C ALA A 142 14.21 9.08 -5.61
N GLU A 143 14.39 8.57 -6.84
CA GLU A 143 15.50 8.95 -7.72
C GLU A 143 15.48 10.46 -8.01
N GLN A 144 14.31 11.00 -8.33
CA GLN A 144 14.15 12.44 -8.56
C GLN A 144 14.56 13.27 -7.35
N ALA A 145 14.12 12.87 -6.15
CA ALA A 145 14.48 13.58 -4.92
C ALA A 145 15.99 13.51 -4.64
N PHE A 146 16.63 12.33 -4.81
CA PHE A 146 18.08 12.18 -4.64
C PHE A 146 18.89 12.95 -5.71
N ARG A 147 18.41 13.06 -6.95
CA ARG A 147 19.06 13.86 -8.00
C ARG A 147 19.15 15.35 -7.68
N HIS A 148 18.23 15.88 -6.88
CA HIS A 148 18.29 17.27 -6.44
C HIS A 148 19.29 17.50 -5.30
N ILE A 149 19.65 16.44 -4.57
CA ILE A 149 20.63 16.50 -3.47
C ILE A 149 22.04 16.16 -3.98
N LEU A 150 22.14 15.14 -4.85
CA LEU A 150 23.40 14.58 -5.32
C LEU A 150 23.68 15.03 -6.74
N ALA A 151 24.86 15.62 -7.00
CA ALA A 151 25.28 16.03 -8.34
C ALA A 151 25.46 14.83 -9.29
N ASP A 152 25.83 13.66 -8.75
CA ASP A 152 26.01 12.42 -9.51
C ASP A 152 24.69 11.66 -9.68
N ALA A 153 24.17 11.64 -10.92
CA ALA A 153 22.95 10.93 -11.26
C ALA A 153 23.04 9.40 -11.06
N SER A 154 24.23 8.81 -11.23
CA SER A 154 24.43 7.37 -11.00
C SER A 154 24.34 7.06 -9.50
N LEU A 155 24.90 7.93 -8.68
CA LEU A 155 24.83 7.81 -7.23
C LEU A 155 23.38 8.01 -6.73
N ALA A 156 22.68 9.02 -7.21
CA ALA A 156 21.26 9.25 -6.89
C ALA A 156 20.41 8.00 -7.19
N ARG A 157 20.61 7.41 -8.37
CA ARG A 157 19.93 6.16 -8.76
C ARG A 157 20.23 5.00 -7.81
N ARG A 158 21.47 4.87 -7.33
CA ARG A 158 21.88 3.83 -6.37
C ARG A 158 21.18 4.02 -5.02
N TYR A 159 21.09 5.25 -4.51
CA TYR A 159 20.39 5.56 -3.27
C TYR A 159 18.89 5.26 -3.38
N ALA A 160 18.24 5.66 -4.46
CA ALA A 160 16.84 5.35 -4.71
C ALA A 160 16.57 3.84 -4.74
N ARG A 161 17.43 3.09 -5.46
CA ARG A 161 17.33 1.63 -5.54
C ARG A 161 17.52 0.98 -4.18
N ALA A 162 18.47 1.44 -3.38
CA ALA A 162 18.71 0.94 -2.04
C ALA A 162 17.50 1.19 -1.13
N GLY A 163 16.89 2.39 -1.18
CA GLY A 163 15.70 2.71 -0.40
C GLY A 163 14.50 1.82 -0.73
N VAL A 164 14.21 1.61 -2.02
CA VAL A 164 13.15 0.69 -2.45
C VAL A 164 13.47 -0.76 -2.08
N ALA A 165 14.72 -1.18 -2.20
CA ALA A 165 15.13 -2.54 -1.82
C ALA A 165 14.99 -2.78 -0.31
N LEU A 166 15.31 -1.79 0.54
CA LEU A 166 15.08 -1.85 1.98
C LEU A 166 13.58 -2.00 2.28
N LEU A 167 12.73 -1.17 1.69
CA LEU A 167 11.28 -1.29 1.87
C LEU A 167 10.78 -2.69 1.51
N ILE A 168 11.15 -3.20 0.33
CA ILE A 168 10.76 -4.55 -0.12
C ILE A 168 11.27 -5.63 0.83
N GLY A 169 12.52 -5.52 1.30
CA GLY A 169 13.10 -6.49 2.23
C GLY A 169 12.35 -6.55 3.56
N PHE A 170 12.06 -5.39 4.14
CA PHE A 170 11.33 -5.29 5.41
C PHE A 170 9.85 -5.68 5.29
N GLU A 171 9.21 -5.60 4.13
CA GLU A 171 7.86 -6.14 3.91
C GLU A 171 7.78 -7.66 4.16
N TYR A 172 8.91 -8.38 4.08
CA TYR A 172 9.02 -9.82 4.41
C TYR A 172 9.55 -10.09 5.82
N ASP A 173 9.94 -9.05 6.56
CA ASP A 173 10.49 -9.14 7.92
C ASP A 173 9.56 -8.43 8.91
N GLU A 174 8.59 -9.18 9.44
CA GLU A 174 7.62 -8.63 10.41
C GLU A 174 8.29 -8.11 11.69
N ASP A 175 9.38 -8.75 12.15
CA ASP A 175 10.10 -8.34 13.35
C ASP A 175 10.82 -7.01 13.12
N GLY A 176 11.49 -6.86 11.98
CA GLY A 176 12.16 -5.62 11.59
C GLY A 176 11.20 -4.45 11.37
N LEU A 177 9.98 -4.69 10.85
CA LEU A 177 8.95 -3.66 10.74
C LEU A 177 8.47 -3.18 12.11
N ASN A 178 8.25 -4.11 13.05
CA ASN A 178 7.76 -3.78 14.39
C ASN A 178 8.81 -3.10 15.27
N SER A 179 10.10 -3.36 15.03
CA SER A 179 11.23 -2.77 15.80
C SER A 179 11.56 -1.33 15.38
N GLY A 180 11.06 -0.88 14.22
CA GLY A 180 11.42 0.42 13.65
C GLY A 180 12.72 0.40 12.84
N ASP A 181 13.29 -0.78 12.57
CA ASP A 181 14.57 -0.93 11.83
C ASP A 181 14.47 -0.44 10.38
N LEU A 182 13.31 -0.53 9.74
CA LEU A 182 13.08 0.07 8.44
C LEU A 182 13.27 1.59 8.48
N ALA A 183 12.65 2.26 9.44
CA ALA A 183 12.75 3.71 9.61
C ALA A 183 14.19 4.14 9.87
N TRP A 184 14.89 3.41 10.75
CA TRP A 184 16.30 3.63 11.05
C TRP A 184 17.19 3.43 9.80
N SER A 185 16.99 2.35 9.06
CA SER A 185 17.78 2.03 7.87
C SER A 185 17.60 3.09 6.76
N LEU A 186 16.36 3.53 6.54
CA LEU A 186 16.07 4.59 5.57
C LEU A 186 16.65 5.94 6.01
N ARG A 187 16.62 6.25 7.32
CA ARG A 187 17.24 7.45 7.86
C ARG A 187 18.76 7.44 7.64
N LEU A 188 19.40 6.32 7.94
CA LEU A 188 20.83 6.14 7.68
C LEU A 188 21.19 6.36 6.21
N LEU A 189 20.36 5.83 5.30
CA LEU A 189 20.53 6.02 3.86
C LEU A 189 20.44 7.50 3.46
N LEU A 190 19.47 8.25 3.99
CA LEU A 190 19.30 9.68 3.74
C LEU A 190 20.48 10.49 4.28
N ASP A 191 20.93 10.22 5.52
CA ASP A 191 22.07 10.92 6.12
C ASP A 191 23.37 10.65 5.35
N SER A 192 23.54 9.41 4.87
CA SER A 192 24.66 9.08 3.97
C SER A 192 24.64 9.89 2.67
N ALA A 193 23.45 10.05 2.06
CA ALA A 193 23.32 10.87 0.85
C ALA A 193 23.64 12.36 1.11
N ARG A 194 23.18 12.92 2.22
CA ARG A 194 23.50 14.31 2.63
C ARG A 194 25.01 14.51 2.82
N ASN A 195 25.68 13.56 3.44
CA ASN A 195 27.13 13.61 3.64
C ASN A 195 27.93 13.52 2.32
N HIS A 196 27.40 12.89 1.29
CA HIS A 196 27.98 12.89 -0.05
C HIS A 196 27.78 14.23 -0.77
N ALA A 197 26.64 14.89 -0.56
CA ALA A 197 26.33 16.19 -1.16
C ALA A 197 27.23 17.33 -0.64
N GLY A 198 27.74 17.21 0.58
CA GLY A 198 28.60 18.20 1.24
C GLY A 198 30.10 18.07 0.92
N ARG A 199 30.46 17.11 0.05
CA ARG A 199 31.86 16.88 -0.37
C ARG A 199 32.08 17.39 -1.80
#